data_63b354726f8aaf45abe75a4185c971d6
#
_entry.id   63b354726f8aaf45abe75a4185c971d6
#
_cell.length_a   1.000
_cell.length_b   1.000
_cell.length_c   1.000
_cell.angle_alpha   90.00
_cell.angle_beta   90.00
_cell.angle_gamma   90.00
#
_symmetry.space_group_name_H-M   'P 1'
#
loop_
_entity.id
_entity.type
_entity.pdbx_description
1 polymer ?
#
loop_
_entity_poly.entity_id
_entity_poly.type
_entity_poly.pdbx_seq_one_letter_code
_entity_poly.pdbx_strand_id
1 'polypeptide(L)'
;MLFYMFIFYILYFIFYIYNIQNININMRTDDDDHDDNDDMDCAAAFSTYFDRLKKHSRGSGSGSGSGMMSANLKSMYRNWFQQLREADAFLHASPSFISAIVPDIIPTRGNRAALPRPAMIERDKMPFMTSEITDYLQKTEVTHWLKYAASNIRGRSVIVHILHCGGGGGGGSSSSSSISSSISSSISSVSLKRLKMYRSYVYKIYAWFHFIHPYQQQTQQTQQTQQTQTNKENECSKEINLYFYFTPFKKLLPRAPGKTLGPAHANTGFTYPCGMNPGPGGKKSTEIIIFRHEEWFKVLMHETFHNLELDFNTESRTSLRDVFPAIRHDVLMSEAYVETWARILNVAFYVFYDIYGGNGTAAQYNTAVARCLPVERAFSLFQSVKTLKYMGLTFSDIVNPDPAVSSAAARKYAEDTNIFAYYVLAGMLVFNADEFLQWCVSKNAISLMQATHGQRGTSLFKQFISSLCKNERMLANIKLFETFEAPEHMHSTMRMTAWS
;
A
#
# COMPACT_ATOMS: atom_id res chain seq x y z
N MET A 1 -19.58 -8.78 -28.50
CA MET A 1 -19.01 -7.42 -28.75
C MET A 1 -18.20 -6.93 -27.56
N LEU A 2 -18.61 -7.08 -26.32
CA LEU A 2 -17.88 -6.67 -25.10
C LEU A 2 -16.70 -7.53 -24.77
N PHE A 3 -16.79 -8.79 -25.06
CA PHE A 3 -15.70 -9.74 -25.00
C PHE A 3 -14.56 -9.33 -25.96
N TYR A 4 -14.90 -8.87 -27.14
CA TYR A 4 -13.93 -8.33 -28.11
C TYR A 4 -13.31 -7.01 -27.64
N MET A 5 -14.05 -6.15 -26.96
CA MET A 5 -13.52 -4.90 -26.40
C MET A 5 -12.59 -5.18 -25.21
N PHE A 6 -12.92 -6.15 -24.34
CA PHE A 6 -12.04 -6.60 -23.26
C PHE A 6 -10.75 -7.23 -23.81
N ILE A 7 -10.85 -8.04 -24.87
CA ILE A 7 -9.69 -8.61 -25.58
C ILE A 7 -8.88 -7.52 -26.28
N PHE A 8 -9.52 -6.56 -26.92
CA PHE A 8 -8.83 -5.44 -27.56
C PHE A 8 -8.10 -4.57 -26.53
N TYR A 9 -8.68 -4.38 -25.34
CA TYR A 9 -8.07 -3.70 -24.21
C TYR A 9 -6.84 -4.45 -23.70
N ILE A 10 -6.91 -5.75 -23.62
CA ILE A 10 -5.79 -6.61 -23.19
C ILE A 10 -4.68 -6.65 -24.25
N LEU A 11 -5.01 -6.74 -25.55
CA LEU A 11 -4.01 -6.69 -26.63
C LEU A 11 -3.29 -5.34 -26.69
N TYR A 12 -4.03 -4.27 -26.50
CA TYR A 12 -3.47 -2.93 -26.43
C TYR A 12 -2.57 -2.76 -25.19
N PHE A 13 -2.93 -3.40 -24.10
CA PHE A 13 -2.14 -3.42 -22.85
C PHE A 13 -0.81 -4.17 -23.01
N ILE A 14 -0.80 -5.31 -23.72
CA ILE A 14 0.44 -6.08 -24.02
C ILE A 14 1.35 -5.26 -24.92
N PHE A 15 0.81 -4.66 -25.96
CA PHE A 15 1.56 -3.75 -26.84
C PHE A 15 2.12 -2.56 -26.07
N TYR A 16 1.44 -2.14 -25.02
CA TYR A 16 1.85 -1.02 -24.18
C TYR A 16 2.90 -1.41 -23.12
N ILE A 17 2.80 -2.57 -22.47
CA ILE A 17 3.89 -3.09 -21.60
C ILE A 17 5.16 -3.29 -22.43
N TYR A 18 5.04 -3.82 -23.64
CA TYR A 18 6.15 -3.91 -24.57
C TYR A 18 6.75 -2.54 -24.91
N ASN A 19 5.92 -1.51 -25.09
CA ASN A 19 6.40 -0.14 -25.30
C ASN A 19 6.91 0.54 -24.02
N ILE A 20 6.33 0.26 -22.82
CA ILE A 20 6.90 0.74 -21.55
C ILE A 20 8.26 0.10 -21.29
N GLN A 21 8.42 -1.18 -21.55
CA GLN A 21 9.74 -1.83 -21.50
C GLN A 21 10.73 -1.13 -22.42
N ASN A 22 10.32 -0.77 -23.63
CA ASN A 22 11.16 -0.03 -24.57
C ASN A 22 11.39 1.42 -24.18
N ILE A 23 10.44 2.09 -23.52
CA ILE A 23 10.60 3.46 -23.00
C ILE A 23 11.53 3.47 -21.78
N ASN A 24 11.38 2.51 -20.86
CA ASN A 24 12.28 2.35 -19.72
C ASN A 24 13.69 1.90 -20.13
N ILE A 25 13.83 1.11 -21.18
CA ILE A 25 15.14 0.74 -21.75
C ILE A 25 15.86 1.99 -22.30
N ASN A 26 15.15 2.94 -22.87
CA ASN A 26 15.74 4.19 -23.36
C ASN A 26 16.03 5.24 -22.26
N MET A 27 15.50 5.06 -21.03
CA MET A 27 15.84 5.87 -19.85
C MET A 27 16.88 5.21 -18.92
N ARG A 28 17.21 3.95 -19.15
CA ARG A 28 18.26 3.24 -18.40
C ARG A 28 19.59 3.48 -19.07
N THR A 29 20.44 4.24 -18.43
CA THR A 29 21.88 4.20 -18.66
C THR A 29 22.39 2.85 -18.16
N ASP A 30 23.21 2.20 -19.00
CA ASP A 30 23.80 0.85 -18.85
C ASP A 30 24.54 0.63 -17.53
N ASP A 31 23.89 0.34 -16.41
CA ASP A 31 24.56 -0.12 -15.17
C ASP A 31 23.57 -0.59 -14.07
N ASP A 32 22.42 -1.20 -14.44
CA ASP A 32 21.43 -1.69 -13.46
C ASP A 32 21.58 -3.20 -13.19
N ASP A 33 22.44 -3.54 -12.23
CA ASP A 33 22.54 -4.88 -11.65
C ASP A 33 21.60 -5.09 -10.45
N HIS A 34 20.63 -5.98 -10.61
CA HIS A 34 20.14 -7.04 -9.73
C HIS A 34 19.08 -6.83 -8.64
N ASP A 35 18.55 -5.66 -8.27
CA ASP A 35 17.50 -5.66 -7.22
C ASP A 35 16.11 -5.14 -7.65
N ASP A 36 15.98 -4.45 -8.79
CA ASP A 36 14.70 -3.86 -9.25
C ASP A 36 13.91 -4.75 -10.26
N ASN A 37 14.43 -5.93 -10.63
CA ASN A 37 13.80 -6.81 -11.63
C ASN A 37 12.53 -7.52 -11.12
N ASP A 38 12.36 -7.69 -9.80
CA ASP A 38 11.23 -8.42 -9.23
C ASP A 38 9.89 -7.69 -9.38
N ASP A 39 9.89 -6.35 -9.44
CA ASP A 39 8.68 -5.54 -9.57
C ASP A 39 8.13 -5.51 -11.00
N MET A 40 9.01 -5.59 -12.00
CA MET A 40 8.62 -5.73 -13.41
C MET A 40 8.05 -7.12 -13.72
N ASP A 41 8.47 -8.16 -12.99
CA ASP A 41 8.03 -9.54 -13.23
C ASP A 41 6.56 -9.77 -12.87
N CYS A 42 5.99 -9.10 -11.86
CA CYS A 42 4.57 -9.22 -11.55
C CYS A 42 3.68 -8.68 -12.66
N ALA A 43 4.00 -7.52 -13.22
CA ALA A 43 3.21 -6.93 -14.31
C ALA A 43 3.37 -7.73 -15.63
N ALA A 44 4.59 -8.23 -15.92
CA ALA A 44 4.86 -9.06 -17.07
C ALA A 44 4.20 -10.45 -16.96
N ALA A 45 4.22 -11.05 -15.76
CA ALA A 45 3.56 -12.31 -15.50
C ALA A 45 2.03 -12.18 -15.59
N PHE A 46 1.46 -11.05 -15.15
CA PHE A 46 0.06 -10.76 -15.36
C PHE A 46 -0.29 -10.55 -16.84
N SER A 47 0.60 -9.97 -17.63
CA SER A 47 0.44 -9.86 -19.09
C SER A 47 0.29 -11.21 -19.76
N THR A 48 1.18 -12.15 -19.44
CA THR A 48 1.15 -13.53 -19.95
C THR A 48 -0.12 -14.27 -19.50
N TYR A 49 -0.59 -14.00 -18.30
CA TYR A 49 -1.84 -14.52 -17.75
C TYR A 49 -3.06 -14.04 -18.53
N PHE A 50 -3.17 -12.74 -18.78
CA PHE A 50 -4.27 -12.19 -19.57
C PHE A 50 -4.31 -12.75 -20.99
N ASP A 51 -3.17 -13.14 -21.57
CA ASP A 51 -3.13 -13.80 -22.87
C ASP A 51 -3.67 -15.24 -22.84
N ARG A 52 -3.48 -15.96 -21.74
CA ARG A 52 -4.10 -17.29 -21.55
C ARG A 52 -5.61 -17.18 -21.32
N LEU A 53 -6.09 -16.18 -20.57
CA LEU A 53 -7.51 -15.91 -20.39
C LEU A 53 -8.22 -15.68 -21.73
N LYS A 54 -7.58 -15.02 -22.71
CA LYS A 54 -8.11 -14.85 -24.07
C LYS A 54 -8.36 -16.15 -24.80
N LYS A 55 -7.48 -17.14 -24.61
CA LYS A 55 -7.61 -18.44 -25.28
C LYS A 55 -8.79 -19.25 -24.73
N HIS A 56 -9.09 -19.15 -23.43
CA HIS A 56 -10.17 -19.91 -22.78
C HIS A 56 -11.54 -19.28 -22.96
N SER A 57 -11.61 -17.95 -23.06
CA SER A 57 -12.89 -17.24 -23.15
C SER A 57 -13.46 -17.14 -24.57
N ARG A 58 -12.75 -17.58 -25.59
CA ARG A 58 -13.26 -17.68 -26.98
C ARG A 58 -14.41 -18.67 -27.17
N GLY A 59 -14.78 -19.41 -26.12
CA GLY A 59 -15.81 -20.46 -26.16
C GLY A 59 -17.15 -20.13 -25.51
N SER A 60 -17.35 -19.00 -24.85
CA SER A 60 -18.63 -18.70 -24.17
C SER A 60 -19.12 -17.29 -24.44
N GLY A 61 -20.39 -17.23 -24.78
CA GLY A 61 -21.10 -16.11 -25.40
C GLY A 61 -21.20 -14.79 -24.65
N SER A 62 -21.50 -13.84 -25.43
CA SER A 62 -21.88 -12.43 -25.27
C SER A 62 -22.38 -11.95 -23.91
N GLY A 63 -21.67 -11.01 -23.31
CA GLY A 63 -22.16 -10.13 -22.27
C GLY A 63 -21.49 -8.76 -22.37
N SER A 64 -22.27 -7.74 -22.66
CA SER A 64 -21.83 -6.40 -22.93
C SER A 64 -21.64 -5.55 -21.67
N GLY A 65 -20.42 -5.11 -21.36
CA GLY A 65 -20.07 -4.15 -20.31
C GLY A 65 -18.70 -3.53 -20.61
N SER A 66 -18.69 -2.46 -21.39
CA SER A 66 -17.47 -1.73 -21.72
C SER A 66 -16.78 -1.28 -20.43
N GLY A 67 -15.52 -1.66 -20.23
CA GLY A 67 -14.65 -1.18 -19.14
C GLY A 67 -14.30 0.30 -19.24
N MET A 68 -15.26 1.13 -19.67
CA MET A 68 -15.09 2.57 -19.71
C MET A 68 -15.33 3.13 -18.31
N MET A 69 -14.30 3.70 -17.72
CA MET A 69 -14.41 4.48 -16.47
C MET A 69 -15.60 5.43 -16.55
N SER A 70 -16.43 5.46 -15.49
CA SER A 70 -17.55 6.40 -15.41
C SER A 70 -17.06 7.85 -15.52
N ALA A 71 -17.96 8.76 -15.96
CA ALA A 71 -17.62 10.19 -16.06
C ALA A 71 -17.15 10.76 -14.71
N ASN A 72 -17.77 10.31 -13.61
CA ASN A 72 -17.41 10.72 -12.25
C ASN A 72 -15.99 10.27 -11.88
N LEU A 73 -15.60 9.04 -12.20
CA LEU A 73 -14.25 8.56 -11.97
C LEU A 73 -13.20 9.29 -12.80
N LYS A 74 -13.48 9.54 -14.07
CA LYS A 74 -12.59 10.34 -14.92
C LYS A 74 -12.38 11.75 -14.33
N SER A 75 -13.44 12.34 -13.78
CA SER A 75 -13.35 13.63 -13.10
C SER A 75 -12.50 13.54 -11.83
N MET A 76 -12.65 12.48 -11.04
CA MET A 76 -11.90 12.24 -9.82
C MET A 76 -10.40 12.07 -10.11
N TYR A 77 -10.02 11.24 -11.08
CA TYR A 77 -8.62 11.07 -11.46
C TYR A 77 -8.01 12.35 -12.05
N ARG A 78 -8.81 13.15 -12.75
CA ARG A 78 -8.37 14.48 -13.21
C ARG A 78 -8.09 15.43 -12.03
N ASN A 79 -8.93 15.41 -11.00
CA ASN A 79 -8.70 16.15 -9.76
C ASN A 79 -7.44 15.66 -9.05
N TRP A 80 -7.21 14.36 -8.94
CA TRP A 80 -6.00 13.83 -8.32
C TRP A 80 -4.75 14.20 -9.12
N PHE A 81 -4.82 14.16 -10.45
CA PHE A 81 -3.73 14.66 -11.28
C PHE A 81 -3.39 16.12 -10.96
N GLN A 82 -4.42 16.98 -10.85
CA GLN A 82 -4.22 18.38 -10.50
C GLN A 82 -3.58 18.54 -9.11
N GLN A 83 -4.06 17.81 -8.11
CA GLN A 83 -3.50 17.83 -6.75
C GLN A 83 -2.05 17.31 -6.71
N LEU A 84 -1.73 16.27 -7.50
CA LEU A 84 -0.36 15.78 -7.64
C LEU A 84 0.56 16.82 -8.31
N ARG A 85 0.07 17.51 -9.33
CA ARG A 85 0.79 18.61 -9.96
C ARG A 85 1.02 19.80 -9.00
N GLU A 86 0.05 20.11 -8.17
CA GLU A 86 0.18 21.13 -7.13
C GLU A 86 1.19 20.71 -6.05
N ALA A 87 1.17 19.45 -5.63
CA ALA A 87 2.17 18.91 -4.70
C ALA A 87 3.57 18.99 -5.29
N ASP A 88 3.73 18.56 -6.52
CA ASP A 88 4.99 18.58 -7.25
C ASP A 88 5.53 20.02 -7.42
N ALA A 89 4.68 20.94 -7.88
CA ALA A 89 5.03 22.35 -8.03
C ALA A 89 5.39 23.01 -6.68
N PHE A 90 4.67 22.70 -5.61
CA PHE A 90 4.96 23.19 -4.26
C PHE A 90 6.33 22.75 -3.77
N LEU A 91 6.70 21.50 -3.97
CA LEU A 91 7.99 20.96 -3.58
C LEU A 91 9.15 21.56 -4.40
N HIS A 92 8.95 21.78 -5.68
CA HIS A 92 9.97 22.40 -6.54
C HIS A 92 10.15 23.90 -6.32
N ALA A 93 9.10 24.63 -5.95
CA ALA A 93 9.14 26.08 -5.78
C ALA A 93 9.81 26.54 -4.48
N SER A 94 9.94 25.68 -3.47
CA SER A 94 10.44 26.06 -2.17
C SER A 94 11.91 25.67 -1.96
N PRO A 95 12.83 26.64 -1.79
CA PRO A 95 14.24 26.36 -1.47
C PRO A 95 14.41 25.50 -0.21
N SER A 96 13.48 25.62 0.76
CA SER A 96 13.50 24.83 1.98
C SER A 96 13.30 23.33 1.72
N PHE A 97 12.57 22.95 0.66
CA PHE A 97 12.40 21.53 0.29
C PHE A 97 13.61 20.97 -0.46
N ILE A 98 14.33 21.81 -1.20
CA ILE A 98 15.59 21.38 -1.82
C ILE A 98 16.60 20.97 -0.74
N SER A 99 16.67 21.70 0.37
CA SER A 99 17.49 21.31 1.52
C SER A 99 16.88 20.14 2.30
N ALA A 100 15.55 20.04 2.43
CA ALA A 100 14.87 18.96 3.14
C ALA A 100 15.01 17.57 2.49
N ILE A 101 15.42 17.49 1.22
CA ILE A 101 15.75 16.23 0.53
C ILE A 101 17.26 15.90 0.54
N VAL A 102 18.04 16.64 1.31
CA VAL A 102 19.43 16.30 1.64
C VAL A 102 19.44 15.74 3.06
N PRO A 103 19.93 14.52 3.28
CA PRO A 103 19.91 13.92 4.60
C PRO A 103 21.01 14.44 5.53
N ASP A 104 20.69 14.52 6.80
CA ASP A 104 21.70 14.44 7.85
C ASP A 104 22.17 12.99 7.93
N ILE A 105 23.41 12.71 7.59
CA ILE A 105 24.00 11.37 7.63
C ILE A 105 24.67 11.17 8.98
N ILE A 106 24.10 10.31 9.81
CA ILE A 106 24.60 10.06 11.16
C ILE A 106 25.23 8.67 11.19
N PRO A 107 26.57 8.57 11.36
CA PRO A 107 27.24 7.28 11.51
C PRO A 107 26.81 6.58 12.81
N THR A 108 26.54 5.28 12.73
CA THR A 108 26.09 4.51 13.89
C THR A 108 27.13 3.49 14.37
N ARG A 109 28.29 3.39 13.69
CA ARG A 109 29.35 2.44 14.03
C ARG A 109 29.69 2.45 15.52
N GLY A 110 29.42 1.33 16.18
CA GLY A 110 29.72 1.12 17.60
C GLY A 110 28.76 1.74 18.62
N ASN A 111 27.80 2.57 18.18
CA ASN A 111 26.87 3.23 19.10
C ASN A 111 25.39 2.93 18.73
N ARG A 112 24.89 1.78 19.17
CA ARG A 112 23.46 1.43 19.01
C ARG A 112 22.51 2.40 19.74
N ALA A 113 22.98 3.12 20.76
CA ALA A 113 22.19 4.14 21.46
C ALA A 113 21.92 5.39 20.61
N ALA A 114 22.67 5.59 19.51
CA ALA A 114 22.44 6.69 18.56
C ALA A 114 21.35 6.40 17.53
N LEU A 115 20.82 5.17 17.45
CA LEU A 115 19.73 4.85 16.54
C LEU A 115 18.43 5.52 16.99
N PRO A 116 17.65 6.09 16.05
CA PRO A 116 16.33 6.58 16.38
C PRO A 116 15.48 5.40 16.85
N ARG A 117 14.93 5.52 18.03
CA ARG A 117 14.02 4.52 18.58
C ARG A 117 12.61 5.10 18.61
N PRO A 118 11.69 4.59 17.78
CA PRO A 118 10.28 4.94 17.88
C PRO A 118 9.77 4.64 19.29
N ALA A 119 9.04 5.58 19.90
CA ALA A 119 8.43 5.39 21.22
C ALA A 119 7.46 4.20 21.22
N MET A 120 6.85 3.92 20.08
CA MET A 120 5.98 2.76 19.89
C MET A 120 6.71 1.42 20.08
N ILE A 121 7.96 1.32 19.60
CA ILE A 121 8.77 0.09 19.74
C ILE A 121 9.19 -0.15 21.20
N GLU A 122 9.44 0.93 21.95
CA GLU A 122 9.81 0.82 23.36
C GLU A 122 8.64 0.40 24.26
N ARG A 123 7.43 0.85 23.93
CA ARG A 123 6.23 0.61 24.73
C ARG A 123 5.63 -0.77 24.51
N ASP A 124 5.52 -1.19 23.27
CA ASP A 124 4.83 -2.41 22.90
C ASP A 124 5.85 -3.44 22.40
N LYS A 125 5.75 -4.67 22.84
CA LYS A 125 6.64 -5.80 22.44
C LYS A 125 6.53 -6.16 20.94
N MET A 126 6.22 -5.19 20.09
CA MET A 126 6.09 -5.26 18.63
C MET A 126 5.24 -6.44 18.12
N PRO A 127 3.95 -6.53 18.49
CA PRO A 127 3.12 -7.67 18.12
C PRO A 127 2.92 -7.78 16.59
N PHE A 128 3.20 -6.71 15.84
CA PHE A 128 3.00 -6.65 14.39
C PHE A 128 4.26 -6.98 13.58
N MET A 129 5.42 -7.02 14.22
CA MET A 129 6.71 -7.38 13.61
C MET A 129 7.07 -8.81 13.99
N THR A 130 7.47 -9.62 13.02
CA THR A 130 7.86 -11.01 13.30
C THR A 130 9.19 -11.08 14.04
N SER A 131 9.41 -12.16 14.81
CA SER A 131 10.70 -12.42 15.47
C SER A 131 11.85 -12.46 14.48
N GLU A 132 11.65 -13.00 13.27
CA GLU A 132 12.65 -13.04 12.21
C GLU A 132 13.12 -11.63 11.81
N ILE A 133 12.19 -10.69 11.63
CA ILE A 133 12.52 -9.29 11.31
C ILE A 133 13.19 -8.62 12.49
N THR A 134 12.68 -8.83 13.70
CA THR A 134 13.28 -8.29 14.94
C THR A 134 14.71 -8.79 15.12
N ASP A 135 14.94 -10.09 14.95
CA ASP A 135 16.26 -10.72 15.03
C ASP A 135 17.21 -10.18 13.97
N TYR A 136 16.72 -10.00 12.75
CA TYR A 136 17.50 -9.41 11.67
C TYR A 136 17.95 -7.99 12.03
N LEU A 137 17.03 -7.14 12.49
CA LEU A 137 17.35 -5.76 12.88
C LEU A 137 18.29 -5.69 14.09
N GLN A 138 18.24 -6.68 14.99
CA GLN A 138 19.17 -6.78 16.12
C GLN A 138 20.57 -7.24 15.71
N LYS A 139 20.68 -8.12 14.72
CA LYS A 139 21.95 -8.72 14.26
C LYS A 139 22.62 -7.91 13.16
N THR A 140 21.83 -7.22 12.32
CA THR A 140 22.35 -6.46 11.19
C THR A 140 23.02 -5.18 11.67
N GLU A 141 24.23 -4.94 11.17
CA GLU A 141 24.93 -3.69 11.46
C GLU A 141 24.28 -2.56 10.65
N VAL A 142 23.56 -1.69 11.34
CA VAL A 142 23.11 -0.42 10.78
C VAL A 142 24.31 0.51 10.75
N THR A 143 24.81 0.82 9.57
CA THR A 143 26.03 1.63 9.42
C THR A 143 25.75 3.12 9.46
N HIS A 144 24.58 3.54 9.00
CA HIS A 144 24.18 4.94 8.95
C HIS A 144 22.69 5.11 9.20
N TRP A 145 22.38 6.21 9.83
CA TRP A 145 21.03 6.75 9.92
C TRP A 145 20.92 7.98 9.04
N LEU A 146 19.99 7.99 8.12
CA LEU A 146 19.69 9.11 7.24
C LEU A 146 18.44 9.80 7.75
N LYS A 147 18.56 11.06 8.16
CA LYS A 147 17.44 11.87 8.62
C LYS A 147 17.15 12.96 7.60
N TYR A 148 15.91 13.01 7.14
CA TYR A 148 15.38 14.07 6.29
C TYR A 148 14.27 14.79 7.06
N ALA A 149 14.22 16.12 7.00
CA ALA A 149 13.23 16.90 7.73
C ALA A 149 12.66 18.03 6.88
N ALA A 150 11.36 18.02 6.66
CA ALA A 150 10.62 19.11 6.06
C ALA A 150 9.70 19.77 7.08
N SER A 151 9.89 21.06 7.30
CA SER A 151 9.25 21.80 8.40
C SER A 151 7.90 22.42 8.06
N ASN A 152 7.43 22.36 6.84
CA ASN A 152 6.18 23.06 6.48
C ASN A 152 5.46 22.43 5.28
N ILE A 153 5.15 21.16 5.35
CA ILE A 153 4.27 20.54 4.36
C ILE A 153 2.81 20.83 4.75
N ARG A 154 2.26 21.91 4.22
CA ARG A 154 0.90 22.36 4.57
C ARG A 154 0.71 22.53 6.10
N GLY A 155 1.69 23.13 6.78
CA GLY A 155 1.64 23.36 8.23
C GLY A 155 2.10 22.16 9.09
N ARG A 156 2.67 21.11 8.50
CA ARG A 156 3.19 19.95 9.21
C ARG A 156 4.70 19.84 9.07
N SER A 157 5.34 19.35 10.12
CA SER A 157 6.71 18.84 10.08
C SER A 157 6.67 17.35 9.77
N VAL A 158 7.37 16.93 8.71
CA VAL A 158 7.51 15.52 8.34
C VAL A 158 8.98 15.14 8.42
N ILE A 159 9.30 14.22 9.33
CA ILE A 159 10.65 13.76 9.60
C ILE A 159 10.74 12.31 9.13
N VAL A 160 11.67 12.03 8.23
CA VAL A 160 11.89 10.72 7.63
C VAL A 160 13.22 10.17 8.12
N HIS A 161 13.17 9.02 8.77
CA HIS A 161 14.32 8.27 9.25
C HIS A 161 14.49 7.02 8.38
N ILE A 162 15.61 6.91 7.66
CA ILE A 162 15.94 5.71 6.88
C ILE A 162 17.19 5.08 7.52
N LEU A 163 17.03 3.82 7.95
CA LEU A 163 18.12 3.05 8.49
C LEU A 163 18.84 2.31 7.37
N HIS A 164 20.08 2.72 7.11
CA HIS A 164 20.91 2.11 6.08
C HIS A 164 21.78 1.01 6.67
N CYS A 165 21.51 -0.22 6.28
CA CYS A 165 22.34 -1.36 6.57
C CYS A 165 23.47 -1.43 5.54
N GLY A 166 24.72 -1.51 5.98
CA GLY A 166 25.85 -1.76 5.09
C GLY A 166 25.62 -3.06 4.34
N GLY A 167 25.75 -3.03 3.02
CA GLY A 167 25.63 -4.22 2.19
C GLY A 167 26.65 -5.25 2.63
N GLY A 168 26.22 -6.38 3.18
CA GLY A 168 27.03 -7.57 3.37
C GLY A 168 27.34 -8.17 1.99
N GLY A 169 28.31 -7.60 1.30
CA GLY A 169 28.93 -8.23 0.14
C GLY A 169 29.66 -9.49 0.62
N GLY A 170 29.40 -10.60 -0.03
CA GLY A 170 30.06 -11.88 0.22
C GLY A 170 31.58 -11.76 0.25
N GLY A 171 32.17 -12.51 1.14
CA GLY A 171 33.56 -12.70 1.49
C GLY A 171 34.60 -12.16 0.50
N GLY A 172 35.24 -11.07 0.90
CA GLY A 172 36.46 -10.57 0.30
C GLY A 172 37.35 -10.01 1.42
N SER A 173 38.50 -10.62 1.61
CA SER A 173 39.49 -10.32 2.61
C SER A 173 39.87 -8.85 2.69
N SER A 174 39.77 -8.30 3.90
CA SER A 174 40.20 -6.95 4.25
C SER A 174 41.73 -6.83 4.22
N SER A 175 42.27 -5.99 3.36
CA SER A 175 43.58 -5.39 3.56
C SER A 175 43.43 -4.02 4.23
N SER A 176 44.08 -3.90 5.37
CA SER A 176 44.17 -2.69 6.17
C SER A 176 44.96 -1.59 5.45
N SER A 177 44.42 -0.40 5.34
CA SER A 177 45.17 0.82 5.12
C SER A 177 44.63 1.99 5.92
N SER A 178 45.55 2.70 6.50
CA SER A 178 45.56 3.70 7.52
C SER A 178 44.73 4.96 7.32
N ILE A 179 44.33 5.48 8.45
CA ILE A 179 43.53 6.67 8.81
C ILE A 179 44.13 7.97 8.32
N SER A 180 43.36 8.85 7.69
CA SER A 180 43.38 10.30 7.94
C SER A 180 42.28 11.03 7.15
N SER A 181 41.62 11.99 7.82
CA SER A 181 40.68 13.02 7.37
C SER A 181 39.18 12.74 7.59
N SER A 182 38.61 13.46 8.55
CA SER A 182 37.46 13.05 9.34
C SER A 182 36.07 13.57 8.94
N ILE A 183 35.86 14.17 7.78
CA ILE A 183 34.51 14.65 7.36
C ILE A 183 34.13 14.20 5.94
N SER A 184 35.09 14.07 5.04
CA SER A 184 34.82 13.56 3.68
C SER A 184 34.66 12.03 3.61
N SER A 185 35.04 11.28 4.67
CA SER A 185 35.01 9.83 4.73
C SER A 185 33.62 9.23 5.05
N SER A 186 32.71 10.00 5.68
CA SER A 186 31.36 9.50 6.01
C SER A 186 30.44 9.48 4.80
N ILE A 187 30.64 10.35 3.80
CA ILE A 187 29.87 10.33 2.55
C ILE A 187 30.30 9.17 1.64
N SER A 188 31.53 8.68 1.76
CA SER A 188 32.04 7.58 0.95
C SER A 188 31.46 6.21 1.28
N SER A 189 30.71 6.07 2.36
CA SER A 189 30.18 4.77 2.86
C SER A 189 28.74 4.48 2.40
N VAL A 190 27.95 5.50 2.03
CA VAL A 190 26.63 5.32 1.39
C VAL A 190 26.78 5.67 -0.09
N SER A 191 26.51 4.72 -0.98
CA SER A 191 26.71 4.94 -2.41
C SER A 191 25.82 6.08 -2.92
N LEU A 192 26.32 6.89 -3.88
CA LEU A 192 25.56 7.95 -4.51
C LEU A 192 24.26 7.43 -5.17
N LYS A 193 24.26 6.21 -5.68
CA LYS A 193 23.07 5.55 -6.26
C LYS A 193 21.99 5.39 -5.19
N ARG A 194 22.33 4.90 -4.00
CA ARG A 194 21.39 4.75 -2.88
C ARG A 194 20.88 6.08 -2.34
N LEU A 195 21.74 7.10 -2.26
CA LEU A 195 21.31 8.44 -1.86
C LEU A 195 20.32 9.05 -2.86
N LYS A 196 20.52 8.86 -4.16
CA LYS A 196 19.56 9.29 -5.19
C LYS A 196 18.23 8.56 -5.05
N MET A 197 18.25 7.25 -4.84
CA MET A 197 17.05 6.44 -4.61
C MET A 197 16.29 6.90 -3.35
N TYR A 198 16.96 7.05 -2.21
CA TYR A 198 16.29 7.53 -0.99
C TYR A 198 15.74 8.94 -1.14
N ARG A 199 16.44 9.81 -1.87
CA ARG A 199 15.94 11.14 -2.21
C ARG A 199 14.63 11.09 -2.99
N SER A 200 14.50 10.20 -3.98
CA SER A 200 13.24 10.04 -4.72
C SER A 200 12.12 9.51 -3.83
N TYR A 201 12.42 8.60 -2.89
CA TYR A 201 11.45 8.13 -1.91
C TYR A 201 10.95 9.26 -1.00
N VAL A 202 11.87 10.04 -0.44
CA VAL A 202 11.54 11.17 0.43
C VAL A 202 10.71 12.22 -0.32
N TYR A 203 11.05 12.50 -1.58
CA TYR A 203 10.25 13.39 -2.42
C TYR A 203 8.80 12.86 -2.59
N LYS A 204 8.64 11.59 -2.90
CA LYS A 204 7.32 10.94 -3.02
C LYS A 204 6.55 10.96 -1.69
N ILE A 205 7.23 10.79 -0.55
CA ILE A 205 6.65 10.91 0.80
C ILE A 205 6.12 12.33 1.04
N TYR A 206 6.91 13.35 0.76
CA TYR A 206 6.48 14.74 0.96
C TYR A 206 5.31 15.11 0.04
N ALA A 207 5.32 14.64 -1.20
CA ALA A 207 4.20 14.80 -2.12
C ALA A 207 2.93 14.12 -1.61
N TRP A 208 3.05 12.94 -0.99
CA TRP A 208 1.93 12.25 -0.35
C TRP A 208 1.32 13.06 0.79
N PHE A 209 2.13 13.60 1.70
CA PHE A 209 1.62 14.40 2.81
C PHE A 209 1.02 15.75 2.35
N HIS A 210 1.51 16.31 1.26
CA HIS A 210 0.88 17.45 0.62
C HIS A 210 -0.48 17.10 0.01
N PHE A 211 -0.55 15.96 -0.68
CA PHE A 211 -1.76 15.47 -1.35
C PHE A 211 -2.88 15.11 -0.37
N ILE A 212 -2.58 14.41 0.73
CA ILE A 212 -3.58 13.93 1.69
C ILE A 212 -4.14 15.04 2.60
N HIS A 213 -3.42 16.16 2.74
CA HIS A 213 -3.77 17.25 3.66
C HIS A 213 -5.20 17.83 3.49
N PRO A 214 -5.70 18.13 2.27
CA PRO A 214 -7.06 18.66 2.10
C PRO A 214 -8.16 17.74 2.65
N TYR A 215 -7.94 16.43 2.58
CA TYR A 215 -8.92 15.44 3.06
C TYR A 215 -9.03 15.39 4.58
N GLN A 216 -7.99 15.77 5.28
CA GLN A 216 -8.00 15.89 6.75
C GLN A 216 -8.56 17.23 7.24
N GLN A 217 -8.31 18.34 6.54
CA GLN A 217 -8.78 19.67 6.98
C GLN A 217 -10.31 19.79 7.00
N GLN A 218 -11.00 19.13 6.08
CA GLN A 218 -12.46 19.13 6.04
C GLN A 218 -13.06 18.54 7.32
N THR A 219 -12.39 17.57 7.93
CA THR A 219 -12.75 16.95 9.21
C THR A 219 -12.73 17.96 10.35
N GLN A 220 -11.69 18.78 10.40
CA GLN A 220 -11.48 19.74 11.50
C GLN A 220 -12.53 20.85 11.52
N GLN A 221 -12.94 21.34 10.35
CA GLN A 221 -13.97 22.40 10.24
C GLN A 221 -15.35 21.93 10.68
N THR A 222 -15.71 20.69 10.42
CA THR A 222 -17.04 20.15 10.77
C THR A 222 -17.15 19.82 12.27
N GLN A 223 -16.04 19.44 12.92
CA GLN A 223 -16.01 19.17 14.35
C GLN A 223 -16.03 20.45 15.20
N GLN A 224 -15.44 21.54 14.70
CA GLN A 224 -15.44 22.84 15.40
C GLN A 224 -16.83 23.45 15.52
N THR A 225 -17.77 23.15 14.65
CA THR A 225 -19.16 23.61 14.72
C THR A 225 -20.01 22.86 15.75
N GLN A 226 -19.56 21.75 16.30
CA GLN A 226 -20.32 20.91 17.22
C GLN A 226 -19.83 20.86 18.67
N GLN A 227 -18.59 21.34 18.97
CA GLN A 227 -18.08 21.28 20.34
C GLN A 227 -17.11 22.42 20.67
N THR A 228 -17.43 23.18 21.70
CA THR A 228 -16.56 24.16 22.38
C THR A 228 -15.44 23.53 23.24
N GLN A 229 -15.16 22.26 23.10
CA GLN A 229 -14.09 21.52 23.80
C GLN A 229 -13.23 20.80 22.78
N THR A 230 -12.14 21.33 22.35
CA THR A 230 -10.93 20.56 22.01
C THR A 230 -9.97 21.32 21.08
N ASN A 231 -9.39 22.42 21.58
CA ASN A 231 -8.15 22.94 20.97
C ASN A 231 -6.93 22.03 21.19
N LYS A 232 -7.10 20.85 21.81
CA LYS A 232 -6.00 19.91 22.14
C LYS A 232 -5.78 18.80 21.12
N GLU A 233 -6.77 18.45 20.29
CA GLU A 233 -6.68 17.31 19.36
C GLU A 233 -5.90 17.62 18.09
N ASN A 234 -5.79 18.90 17.72
CA ASN A 234 -5.14 19.34 16.48
C ASN A 234 -3.60 19.36 16.52
N GLU A 235 -2.97 19.06 17.65
CA GLU A 235 -1.51 19.19 17.78
C GLU A 235 -0.73 17.96 17.30
N CYS A 236 -1.30 16.77 17.36
CA CYS A 236 -0.54 15.56 17.11
C CYS A 236 -0.21 15.33 15.64
N SER A 237 -0.99 15.84 14.69
CA SER A 237 -0.68 15.76 13.27
C SER A 237 0.28 16.84 12.77
N LYS A 238 0.77 17.72 13.65
CA LYS A 238 1.74 18.76 13.29
C LYS A 238 3.16 18.24 13.08
N GLU A 239 3.51 17.16 13.78
CA GLU A 239 4.79 16.48 13.61
C GLU A 239 4.57 14.99 13.37
N ILE A 240 5.10 14.50 12.27
CA ILE A 240 4.99 13.11 11.83
C ILE A 240 6.40 12.56 11.67
N ASN A 241 6.71 11.51 12.43
CA ASN A 241 7.96 10.80 12.38
C ASN A 241 7.77 9.47 11.64
N LEU A 242 8.52 9.28 10.56
CA LEU A 242 8.47 8.10 9.71
C LEU A 242 9.76 7.30 9.85
N TYR A 243 9.65 6.02 10.15
CA TYR A 243 10.80 5.14 10.33
C TYR A 243 10.78 4.03 9.28
N PHE A 244 11.79 4.02 8.41
CA PHE A 244 11.96 3.02 7.36
C PHE A 244 13.18 2.15 7.66
N TYR A 245 12.92 0.87 7.92
CA TYR A 245 13.95 -0.13 8.14
C TYR A 245 14.36 -0.86 6.87
N PHE A 246 13.48 -0.91 5.87
CA PHE A 246 13.70 -1.49 4.55
C PHE A 246 14.38 -2.86 4.58
N THR A 247 13.88 -3.77 5.44
CA THR A 247 14.39 -5.14 5.47
C THR A 247 14.09 -5.87 4.15
N PRO A 248 14.92 -6.85 3.75
CA PRO A 248 14.75 -7.56 2.47
C PRO A 248 13.64 -8.63 2.51
N PHE A 249 13.00 -8.84 3.65
CA PHE A 249 11.97 -9.87 3.79
C PHE A 249 10.74 -9.58 2.94
N LYS A 250 10.33 -10.59 2.15
CA LYS A 250 9.13 -10.54 1.31
C LYS A 250 7.96 -11.24 2.02
N LYS A 251 6.75 -10.86 1.64
CA LYS A 251 5.52 -11.56 2.06
C LYS A 251 5.36 -12.78 1.18
N LEU A 252 5.46 -13.96 1.77
CA LEU A 252 5.38 -15.23 1.03
C LEU A 252 4.27 -16.10 1.60
N LEU A 253 3.58 -16.78 0.70
CA LEU A 253 2.63 -17.84 1.07
C LEU A 253 3.42 -19.03 1.63
N PRO A 254 3.03 -19.60 2.79
CA PRO A 254 3.73 -20.76 3.32
C PRO A 254 3.66 -21.95 2.37
N ARG A 255 4.79 -22.65 2.18
CA ARG A 255 4.84 -23.83 1.30
C ARG A 255 4.04 -25.02 1.85
N ALA A 256 3.97 -25.16 3.18
CA ALA A 256 3.21 -26.22 3.81
C ALA A 256 1.74 -25.81 3.91
N PRO A 257 0.80 -26.58 3.35
CA PRO A 257 -0.62 -26.29 3.49
C PRO A 257 -1.06 -26.41 4.96
N GLY A 258 -2.10 -25.66 5.33
CA GLY A 258 -2.68 -25.70 6.68
C GLY A 258 -1.97 -24.84 7.73
N LYS A 259 -0.91 -24.12 7.39
CA LYS A 259 -0.35 -23.09 8.29
C LYS A 259 -1.28 -21.88 8.33
N THR A 260 -1.51 -21.36 9.54
CA THR A 260 -2.27 -20.11 9.73
C THR A 260 -1.53 -18.94 9.09
N LEU A 261 -2.25 -18.14 8.31
CA LEU A 261 -1.70 -16.90 7.76
C LEU A 261 -1.71 -15.80 8.83
N GLY A 262 -0.56 -15.20 9.07
CA GLY A 262 -0.36 -14.21 10.13
C GLY A 262 0.56 -13.06 9.71
N PRO A 263 1.10 -12.30 10.67
CA PRO A 263 1.91 -11.09 10.43
C PRO A 263 3.09 -11.30 9.48
N ALA A 264 3.72 -12.48 9.51
CA ALA A 264 4.84 -12.82 8.60
C ALA A 264 4.46 -12.75 7.13
N HIS A 265 3.19 -13.00 6.81
CA HIS A 265 2.67 -13.15 5.46
C HIS A 265 1.97 -11.89 4.94
N ALA A 266 1.65 -10.92 5.81
CA ALA A 266 0.83 -9.76 5.45
C ALA A 266 1.40 -8.42 5.89
N ASN A 267 1.95 -8.31 7.11
CA ASN A 267 2.30 -7.02 7.68
C ASN A 267 3.63 -6.49 7.12
N THR A 268 3.67 -5.19 6.85
CA THR A 268 4.85 -4.47 6.33
C THR A 268 5.14 -3.21 7.15
N GLY A 269 4.15 -2.68 7.84
CA GLY A 269 4.24 -1.52 8.70
C GLY A 269 3.24 -1.56 9.82
N PHE A 270 3.25 -0.57 10.67
CA PHE A 270 2.22 -0.31 11.67
C PHE A 270 2.29 1.13 12.18
N THR A 271 1.15 1.60 12.68
CA THR A 271 0.99 2.89 13.36
C THR A 271 -0.08 2.79 14.43
N TYR A 272 -0.20 3.82 15.24
CA TYR A 272 -1.37 4.05 16.09
C TYR A 272 -2.06 5.36 15.71
N PRO A 273 -3.37 5.48 15.91
CA PRO A 273 -4.08 6.73 15.69
C PRO A 273 -3.44 7.89 16.43
N CYS A 274 -3.49 9.05 15.80
CA CYS A 274 -2.99 10.29 16.36
C CYS A 274 -3.67 10.58 17.71
N GLY A 275 -2.91 10.81 18.75
CA GLY A 275 -3.44 11.03 20.10
C GLY A 275 -3.35 9.85 21.06
N MET A 276 -3.21 8.62 20.56
CA MET A 276 -2.93 7.45 21.42
C MET A 276 -1.45 7.33 21.83
N ASN A 277 -0.55 8.07 21.18
CA ASN A 277 0.88 8.05 21.47
C ASN A 277 1.34 9.36 22.09
N PRO A 278 1.61 9.40 23.40
CA PRO A 278 2.43 10.46 23.95
C PRO A 278 3.88 10.26 23.50
N GLY A 279 4.36 11.14 22.63
CA GLY A 279 5.77 11.22 22.28
C GLY A 279 6.66 11.54 23.47
N PRO A 280 7.98 11.49 23.33
CA PRO A 280 8.92 11.82 24.39
C PRO A 280 8.63 13.19 25.01
N GLY A 281 8.55 13.26 26.34
CA GLY A 281 8.27 14.50 27.09
C GLY A 281 6.81 14.95 27.05
N GLY A 282 5.85 14.08 26.75
CA GLY A 282 4.42 14.40 26.72
C GLY A 282 3.97 15.20 25.49
N LYS A 283 4.85 15.43 24.52
CA LYS A 283 4.48 16.02 23.23
C LYS A 283 3.72 14.99 22.40
N LYS A 284 2.62 15.40 21.81
CA LYS A 284 1.85 14.57 20.90
C LYS A 284 2.57 14.51 19.55
N SER A 285 3.45 13.56 19.36
CA SER A 285 4.04 13.21 18.07
C SER A 285 3.41 11.94 17.53
N THR A 286 3.44 11.84 16.24
CA THR A 286 2.88 10.73 15.50
C THR A 286 4.00 9.93 14.86
N GLU A 287 3.92 8.62 14.92
CA GLU A 287 4.93 7.71 14.39
C GLU A 287 4.29 6.71 13.42
N ILE A 288 4.95 6.50 12.28
CA ILE A 288 4.63 5.43 11.33
C ILE A 288 5.91 4.61 11.10
N ILE A 289 5.80 3.31 11.21
CA ILE A 289 6.92 2.39 11.08
C ILE A 289 6.70 1.48 9.88
N ILE A 290 7.66 1.47 8.95
CA ILE A 290 7.70 0.59 7.78
C ILE A 290 8.95 -0.26 7.89
N PHE A 291 8.80 -1.59 8.00
CA PHE A 291 9.91 -2.48 8.24
C PHE A 291 10.30 -3.37 7.05
N ARG A 292 9.46 -3.47 6.00
CA ARG A 292 9.82 -4.16 4.74
C ARG A 292 10.00 -3.14 3.61
N HIS A 293 10.93 -3.42 2.71
CA HIS A 293 11.05 -2.65 1.47
C HIS A 293 9.89 -2.94 0.50
N GLU A 294 9.43 -4.20 0.48
CA GLU A 294 8.30 -4.63 -0.37
C GLU A 294 7.04 -3.81 -0.10
N GLU A 295 6.50 -3.16 -1.12
CA GLU A 295 5.27 -2.34 -1.09
C GLU A 295 5.29 -1.16 -0.08
N TRP A 296 6.48 -0.66 0.25
CA TRP A 296 6.68 0.33 1.31
C TRP A 296 5.80 1.57 1.15
N PHE A 297 5.62 2.07 -0.09
CA PHE A 297 4.87 3.31 -0.33
C PHE A 297 3.36 3.09 -0.22
N LYS A 298 2.83 1.97 -0.75
CA LYS A 298 1.43 1.57 -0.55
C LYS A 298 1.13 1.42 0.95
N VAL A 299 2.05 0.81 1.70
CA VAL A 299 1.87 0.63 3.15
C VAL A 299 1.98 1.96 3.89
N LEU A 300 2.86 2.87 3.49
CA LEU A 300 2.87 4.23 4.05
C LEU A 300 1.50 4.91 3.87
N MET A 301 0.87 4.79 2.72
CA MET A 301 -0.49 5.31 2.50
C MET A 301 -1.49 4.67 3.46
N HIS A 302 -1.46 3.34 3.60
CA HIS A 302 -2.31 2.57 4.50
C HIS A 302 -2.17 3.07 5.94
N GLU A 303 -0.96 3.10 6.48
CA GLU A 303 -0.70 3.54 7.84
C GLU A 303 -1.04 5.03 8.05
N THR A 304 -0.90 5.86 7.01
CA THR A 304 -1.30 7.27 7.09
C THR A 304 -2.80 7.43 7.29
N PHE A 305 -3.63 6.60 6.66
CA PHE A 305 -5.08 6.63 6.85
C PHE A 305 -5.46 6.33 8.32
N HIS A 306 -4.88 5.29 8.91
CA HIS A 306 -5.09 4.97 10.33
C HIS A 306 -4.57 6.09 11.23
N ASN A 307 -3.37 6.56 10.98
CA ASN A 307 -2.72 7.59 11.77
C ASN A 307 -3.49 8.91 11.79
N LEU A 308 -4.04 9.32 10.64
CA LEU A 308 -4.82 10.54 10.48
C LEU A 308 -6.33 10.35 10.76
N GLU A 309 -6.72 9.16 11.24
CA GLU A 309 -8.13 8.82 11.57
C GLU A 309 -9.09 9.05 10.39
N LEU A 310 -8.64 8.71 9.16
CA LEU A 310 -9.47 8.79 7.96
C LEU A 310 -10.37 7.56 7.77
N ASP A 311 -10.20 6.55 8.58
CA ASP A 311 -11.03 5.35 8.64
C ASP A 311 -12.28 5.55 9.53
N PHE A 312 -12.89 4.45 9.97
CA PHE A 312 -14.11 4.49 10.79
C PHE A 312 -13.87 4.98 12.23
N ASN A 313 -12.63 5.24 12.63
CA ASN A 313 -12.22 5.63 14.00
C ASN A 313 -12.87 4.74 15.07
N THR A 314 -12.86 3.44 14.82
CA THR A 314 -13.38 2.46 15.77
C THR A 314 -12.44 1.26 15.81
N GLU A 315 -12.01 0.91 16.99
CA GLU A 315 -11.44 -0.43 17.25
C GLU A 315 -12.52 -1.52 17.14
N SER A 316 -13.76 -1.14 16.78
CA SER A 316 -14.88 -2.05 16.78
C SER A 316 -14.77 -3.05 15.64
N ARG A 317 -14.43 -4.26 16.03
CA ARG A 317 -14.60 -5.43 15.19
C ARG A 317 -16.08 -5.66 14.93
N THR A 318 -16.42 -5.98 13.68
CA THR A 318 -17.80 -6.17 13.24
C THR A 318 -18.03 -7.60 12.82
N SER A 319 -19.10 -8.20 13.30
CA SER A 319 -19.51 -9.50 12.82
C SER A 319 -20.05 -9.41 11.39
N LEU A 320 -19.51 -10.25 10.52
CA LEU A 320 -19.93 -10.39 9.12
C LEU A 320 -20.64 -11.72 8.85
N ARG A 321 -21.09 -12.45 9.89
CA ARG A 321 -21.68 -13.79 9.75
C ARG A 321 -22.95 -13.85 8.92
N ASP A 322 -23.68 -12.76 8.84
CA ASP A 322 -24.86 -12.62 7.97
C ASP A 322 -24.51 -12.47 6.49
N VAL A 323 -23.27 -12.05 6.18
CA VAL A 323 -22.76 -11.93 4.80
C VAL A 323 -21.84 -13.09 4.45
N PHE A 324 -20.99 -13.49 5.40
CA PHE A 324 -20.01 -14.57 5.28
C PHE A 324 -20.18 -15.57 6.45
N PRO A 325 -21.13 -16.50 6.36
CA PRO A 325 -21.44 -17.43 7.46
C PRO A 325 -20.28 -18.28 7.95
N ALA A 326 -19.27 -18.52 7.09
CA ALA A 326 -18.08 -19.26 7.47
C ALA A 326 -17.08 -18.44 8.30
N ILE A 327 -17.17 -17.11 8.31
CA ILE A 327 -16.24 -16.23 9.05
C ILE A 327 -16.82 -15.96 10.43
N ARG A 328 -16.30 -16.65 11.43
CA ARG A 328 -16.88 -16.66 12.80
C ARG A 328 -16.28 -15.64 13.76
N HIS A 329 -15.10 -15.11 13.46
CA HIS A 329 -14.51 -14.02 14.20
C HIS A 329 -15.03 -12.67 13.68
N ASP A 330 -14.93 -11.66 14.51
CA ASP A 330 -15.27 -10.29 14.13
C ASP A 330 -14.11 -9.67 13.33
N VAL A 331 -14.44 -8.92 12.30
CA VAL A 331 -13.51 -8.34 11.31
C VAL A 331 -13.33 -6.85 11.54
N LEU A 332 -12.10 -6.36 11.43
CA LEU A 332 -11.80 -4.93 11.38
C LEU A 332 -12.12 -4.38 9.98
N MET A 333 -13.26 -3.71 9.88
CA MET A 333 -13.73 -3.13 8.61
C MET A 333 -12.86 -1.96 8.14
N SER A 334 -12.22 -1.26 9.08
CA SER A 334 -11.26 -0.19 8.83
C SER A 334 -10.11 -0.67 7.95
N GLU A 335 -9.59 -1.87 8.21
CA GLU A 335 -8.48 -2.45 7.45
C GLU A 335 -8.82 -2.68 5.98
N ALA A 336 -10.02 -3.17 5.70
CA ALA A 336 -10.48 -3.37 4.32
C ALA A 336 -10.68 -2.02 3.59
N TYR A 337 -11.22 -1.02 4.29
CA TYR A 337 -11.43 0.32 3.76
C TYR A 337 -10.11 1.00 3.42
N VAL A 338 -9.20 1.01 4.37
CA VAL A 338 -7.87 1.66 4.24
C VAL A 338 -7.02 0.97 3.18
N GLU A 339 -6.99 -0.36 3.18
CA GLU A 339 -6.23 -1.14 2.18
C GLU A 339 -6.75 -0.90 0.76
N THR A 340 -8.07 -0.73 0.59
CA THR A 340 -8.69 -0.39 -0.70
C THR A 340 -8.23 0.98 -1.19
N TRP A 341 -8.28 1.99 -0.33
CA TRP A 341 -7.79 3.33 -0.66
C TRP A 341 -6.30 3.32 -0.99
N ALA A 342 -5.49 2.65 -0.16
CA ALA A 342 -4.05 2.56 -0.37
C ALA A 342 -3.70 1.98 -1.75
N ARG A 343 -4.38 0.92 -2.20
CA ARG A 343 -4.14 0.33 -3.53
C ARG A 343 -4.56 1.25 -4.67
N ILE A 344 -5.74 1.87 -4.59
CA ILE A 344 -6.25 2.78 -5.63
C ILE A 344 -5.33 4.02 -5.77
N LEU A 345 -4.92 4.60 -4.65
CA LEU A 345 -4.02 5.76 -4.64
C LEU A 345 -2.60 5.40 -5.06
N ASN A 346 -2.11 4.20 -4.70
CA ASN A 346 -0.82 3.71 -5.15
C ASN A 346 -0.75 3.66 -6.68
N VAL A 347 -1.79 3.20 -7.37
CA VAL A 347 -1.89 3.26 -8.84
C VAL A 347 -1.77 4.70 -9.35
N ALA A 348 -2.46 5.64 -8.71
CA ALA A 348 -2.44 7.05 -9.11
C ALA A 348 -1.03 7.67 -9.00
N PHE A 349 -0.35 7.40 -7.89
CA PHE A 349 1.01 7.87 -7.65
C PHE A 349 2.05 7.19 -8.54
N TYR A 350 1.92 5.87 -8.75
CA TYR A 350 2.76 5.11 -9.66
C TYR A 350 2.70 5.68 -11.09
N VAL A 351 1.49 5.94 -11.59
CA VAL A 351 1.33 6.54 -12.92
C VAL A 351 1.95 7.93 -12.99
N PHE A 352 1.79 8.75 -11.95
CA PHE A 352 2.27 10.12 -11.96
C PHE A 352 3.80 10.19 -11.85
N TYR A 353 4.39 9.50 -10.87
CA TYR A 353 5.84 9.59 -10.58
C TYR A 353 6.67 8.55 -11.32
N ASP A 354 6.25 7.29 -11.33
CA ASP A 354 7.10 6.20 -11.83
C ASP A 354 6.98 6.03 -13.35
N ILE A 355 5.80 6.30 -13.94
CA ILE A 355 5.63 6.27 -15.41
C ILE A 355 6.05 7.60 -16.05
N TYR A 356 5.61 8.72 -15.50
CA TYR A 356 5.79 10.04 -16.15
C TYR A 356 6.79 10.97 -15.46
N GLY A 357 7.37 10.58 -14.33
CA GLY A 357 8.34 11.42 -13.60
C GLY A 357 7.80 12.81 -13.24
N GLY A 358 6.50 12.93 -12.96
CA GLY A 358 5.83 14.21 -12.69
C GLY A 358 5.51 15.07 -13.92
N ASN A 359 5.95 14.70 -15.13
CA ASN A 359 5.91 15.55 -16.33
C ASN A 359 4.80 15.24 -17.34
N GLY A 360 3.95 14.23 -17.07
CA GLY A 360 2.86 13.86 -17.96
C GLY A 360 1.75 14.91 -18.05
N THR A 361 0.99 14.87 -19.15
CA THR A 361 -0.27 15.63 -19.29
C THR A 361 -1.43 14.92 -18.59
N ALA A 362 -2.51 15.66 -18.28
CA ALA A 362 -3.72 15.07 -17.69
C ALA A 362 -4.33 13.97 -18.59
N ALA A 363 -4.24 14.11 -19.91
CA ALA A 363 -4.74 13.11 -20.85
C ALA A 363 -3.91 11.81 -20.80
N GLN A 364 -2.58 11.93 -20.78
CA GLN A 364 -1.65 10.81 -20.62
C GLN A 364 -1.86 10.10 -19.29
N TYR A 365 -1.92 10.85 -18.19
CA TYR A 365 -2.19 10.34 -16.85
C TYR A 365 -3.50 9.55 -16.80
N ASN A 366 -4.63 10.14 -17.25
CA ASN A 366 -5.92 9.47 -17.23
C ASN A 366 -5.91 8.19 -18.09
N THR A 367 -5.21 8.21 -19.22
CA THR A 367 -5.05 7.05 -20.09
C THR A 367 -4.26 5.94 -19.41
N ALA A 368 -3.17 6.27 -18.72
CA ALA A 368 -2.35 5.29 -18.03
C ALA A 368 -3.06 4.73 -16.78
N VAL A 369 -3.72 5.57 -15.98
CA VAL A 369 -4.55 5.07 -14.86
C VAL A 369 -5.64 4.12 -15.34
N ALA A 370 -6.32 4.45 -16.44
CA ALA A 370 -7.34 3.58 -17.05
C ALA A 370 -6.78 2.23 -17.52
N ARG A 371 -5.46 2.09 -17.66
CA ARG A 371 -4.76 0.84 -18.00
C ARG A 371 -4.24 0.12 -16.76
N CYS A 372 -3.64 0.84 -15.81
CA CYS A 372 -3.05 0.25 -14.61
C CYS A 372 -4.10 -0.24 -13.61
N LEU A 373 -5.21 0.49 -13.44
CA LEU A 373 -6.26 0.13 -12.49
C LEU A 373 -6.92 -1.23 -12.77
N PRO A 374 -7.24 -1.62 -14.02
CA PRO A 374 -7.74 -2.97 -14.30
C PRO A 374 -6.78 -4.09 -13.91
N VAL A 375 -5.48 -3.86 -14.00
CA VAL A 375 -4.45 -4.82 -13.55
C VAL A 375 -4.50 -4.94 -12.03
N GLU A 376 -4.53 -3.83 -11.31
CA GLU A 376 -4.65 -3.83 -9.85
C GLU A 376 -5.93 -4.55 -9.39
N ARG A 377 -7.07 -4.31 -10.06
CA ARG A 377 -8.34 -4.98 -9.79
C ARG A 377 -8.24 -6.50 -9.93
N ALA A 378 -7.68 -6.95 -11.04
CA ALA A 378 -7.53 -8.38 -11.32
C ALA A 378 -6.53 -9.03 -10.36
N PHE A 379 -5.41 -8.37 -10.08
CA PHE A 379 -4.41 -8.84 -9.12
C PHE A 379 -4.99 -8.97 -7.72
N SER A 380 -5.69 -7.94 -7.24
CA SER A 380 -6.33 -7.94 -5.93
C SER A 380 -7.34 -9.07 -5.77
N LEU A 381 -8.16 -9.33 -6.80
CA LEU A 381 -9.13 -10.43 -6.78
C LEU A 381 -8.45 -11.80 -6.87
N PHE A 382 -7.39 -11.92 -7.66
CA PHE A 382 -6.57 -13.15 -7.71
C PHE A 382 -5.96 -13.46 -6.34
N GLN A 383 -5.40 -12.46 -5.65
CA GLN A 383 -4.84 -12.64 -4.30
C GLN A 383 -5.91 -13.07 -3.28
N SER A 384 -7.14 -12.55 -3.40
CA SER A 384 -8.29 -12.99 -2.61
C SER A 384 -8.58 -14.47 -2.82
N VAL A 385 -8.74 -14.91 -4.06
CA VAL A 385 -9.02 -16.31 -4.41
C VAL A 385 -7.87 -17.23 -3.98
N LYS A 386 -6.63 -16.85 -4.23
CA LYS A 386 -5.44 -17.61 -3.82
C LYS A 386 -5.39 -17.81 -2.31
N THR A 387 -5.69 -16.78 -1.52
CA THR A 387 -5.72 -16.85 -0.06
C THR A 387 -6.77 -17.86 0.43
N LEU A 388 -7.97 -17.84 -0.13
CA LEU A 388 -9.02 -18.82 0.19
C LEU A 388 -8.61 -20.24 -0.25
N LYS A 389 -8.10 -20.38 -1.47
CA LYS A 389 -7.63 -21.66 -2.01
C LYS A 389 -6.53 -22.30 -1.16
N TYR A 390 -5.63 -21.49 -0.60
CA TYR A 390 -4.60 -21.96 0.33
C TYR A 390 -5.21 -22.59 1.60
N MET A 391 -6.33 -22.07 2.08
CA MET A 391 -7.08 -22.62 3.21
C MET A 391 -8.01 -23.78 2.81
N GLY A 392 -8.01 -24.22 1.54
CA GLY A 392 -8.89 -25.23 1.00
C GLY A 392 -10.35 -24.79 0.90
N LEU A 393 -10.55 -23.50 0.59
CA LEU A 393 -11.86 -22.85 0.48
C LEU A 393 -12.02 -22.18 -0.89
N THR A 394 -13.27 -22.09 -1.33
CA THR A 394 -13.73 -21.26 -2.43
C THR A 394 -14.50 -20.05 -1.89
N PHE A 395 -14.73 -19.06 -2.75
CA PHE A 395 -15.57 -17.92 -2.38
C PHE A 395 -17.02 -18.38 -2.08
N SER A 396 -17.52 -19.36 -2.81
CA SER A 396 -18.87 -19.90 -2.57
C SER A 396 -19.00 -20.59 -1.21
N ASP A 397 -17.95 -21.21 -0.69
CA ASP A 397 -17.96 -21.84 0.64
C ASP A 397 -18.17 -20.81 1.77
N ILE A 398 -17.53 -19.64 1.64
CA ILE A 398 -17.59 -18.64 2.72
C ILE A 398 -18.89 -17.83 2.73
N VAL A 399 -19.58 -17.72 1.59
CA VAL A 399 -20.88 -17.01 1.48
C VAL A 399 -22.08 -17.95 1.54
N ASN A 400 -21.88 -19.27 1.65
CA ASN A 400 -22.95 -20.26 1.65
C ASN A 400 -23.80 -20.16 2.91
N PRO A 401 -25.14 -19.96 2.79
CA PRO A 401 -26.02 -19.87 3.95
C PRO A 401 -26.33 -21.23 4.59
N ASP A 402 -26.03 -22.36 3.92
CA ASP A 402 -26.25 -23.69 4.49
C ASP A 402 -25.37 -23.90 5.73
N PRO A 403 -25.98 -24.22 6.90
CA PRO A 403 -25.24 -24.38 8.16
C PRO A 403 -24.18 -25.49 8.13
N ALA A 404 -24.40 -26.57 7.37
CA ALA A 404 -23.43 -27.65 7.26
C ALA A 404 -22.22 -27.24 6.44
N VAL A 405 -22.42 -26.58 5.29
CA VAL A 405 -21.37 -26.07 4.43
C VAL A 405 -20.58 -24.97 5.14
N SER A 406 -21.26 -23.96 5.70
CA SER A 406 -20.61 -22.84 6.37
C SER A 406 -19.84 -23.28 7.63
N SER A 407 -20.34 -24.29 8.37
CA SER A 407 -19.61 -24.86 9.52
C SER A 407 -18.39 -25.66 9.09
N ALA A 408 -18.45 -26.37 7.96
CA ALA A 408 -17.29 -27.07 7.40
C ALA A 408 -16.23 -26.07 6.93
N ALA A 409 -16.63 -25.01 6.24
CA ALA A 409 -15.74 -23.92 5.81
C ALA A 409 -15.11 -23.19 6.99
N ALA A 410 -15.89 -22.90 8.04
CA ALA A 410 -15.40 -22.23 9.25
C ALA A 410 -14.32 -23.01 10.01
N ARG A 411 -14.32 -24.35 9.90
CA ARG A 411 -13.24 -25.17 10.49
C ARG A 411 -11.92 -25.12 9.71
N LYS A 412 -11.98 -24.74 8.44
CA LYS A 412 -10.79 -24.60 7.58
C LYS A 412 -10.21 -23.19 7.62
N TYR A 413 -11.06 -22.18 7.84
CA TYR A 413 -10.62 -20.78 7.86
C TYR A 413 -9.83 -20.48 9.12
N ALA A 414 -8.57 -20.01 8.96
CA ALA A 414 -7.71 -19.62 10.08
C ALA A 414 -6.81 -18.45 9.70
N GLU A 415 -6.83 -17.40 10.51
CA GLU A 415 -5.94 -16.25 10.40
C GLU A 415 -5.43 -15.78 11.77
N ASP A 416 -4.22 -15.22 11.79
CA ASP A 416 -3.58 -14.67 12.98
C ASP A 416 -3.23 -13.17 12.81
N THR A 417 -3.77 -12.56 11.77
CA THR A 417 -3.82 -11.12 11.50
C THR A 417 -5.05 -10.85 10.64
N ASN A 418 -5.29 -9.63 10.18
CA ASN A 418 -6.50 -9.25 9.44
C ASN A 418 -6.50 -9.73 7.96
N ILE A 419 -6.19 -11.01 7.71
CA ILE A 419 -6.08 -11.59 6.35
C ILE A 419 -7.40 -11.45 5.58
N PHE A 420 -8.54 -11.69 6.24
CA PHE A 420 -9.84 -11.55 5.60
C PHE A 420 -10.08 -10.12 5.10
N ALA A 421 -9.77 -9.13 5.92
CA ALA A 421 -9.90 -7.74 5.56
C ALA A 421 -8.93 -7.33 4.44
N TYR A 422 -7.65 -7.71 4.57
CA TYR A 422 -6.60 -7.32 3.62
C TYR A 422 -6.73 -7.97 2.25
N TYR A 423 -7.10 -9.25 2.18
CA TYR A 423 -7.11 -9.98 0.92
C TYR A 423 -8.53 -10.18 0.38
N VAL A 424 -9.47 -10.65 1.20
CA VAL A 424 -10.80 -11.00 0.70
C VAL A 424 -11.65 -9.76 0.52
N LEU A 425 -11.86 -8.98 1.57
CA LEU A 425 -12.71 -7.79 1.47
C LEU A 425 -12.09 -6.71 0.59
N ALA A 426 -10.82 -6.38 0.81
CA ALA A 426 -10.14 -5.38 -0.03
C ALA A 426 -10.03 -5.84 -1.49
N GLY A 427 -9.83 -7.15 -1.75
CA GLY A 427 -9.85 -7.70 -3.10
C GLY A 427 -11.19 -7.49 -3.82
N MET A 428 -12.30 -7.72 -3.12
CA MET A 428 -13.64 -7.44 -3.62
C MET A 428 -13.87 -5.96 -3.89
N LEU A 429 -13.45 -5.09 -2.96
CA LEU A 429 -13.61 -3.65 -3.03
C LEU A 429 -12.77 -3.03 -4.16
N VAL A 430 -11.50 -3.42 -4.30
CA VAL A 430 -10.62 -2.95 -5.37
C VAL A 430 -11.11 -3.45 -6.73
N PHE A 431 -11.60 -4.69 -6.82
CA PHE A 431 -12.21 -5.17 -8.07
C PHE A 431 -13.40 -4.30 -8.49
N ASN A 432 -14.20 -3.87 -7.52
CA ASN A 432 -15.36 -2.97 -7.70
C ASN A 432 -15.01 -1.51 -7.34
N ALA A 433 -13.82 -1.04 -7.74
CA ALA A 433 -13.32 0.29 -7.33
C ALA A 433 -14.25 1.43 -7.79
N ASP A 434 -14.94 1.29 -8.93
CA ASP A 434 -15.90 2.30 -9.40
C ASP A 434 -17.07 2.45 -8.42
N GLU A 435 -17.63 1.33 -8.00
CA GLU A 435 -18.73 1.24 -7.06
C GLU A 435 -18.29 1.71 -5.67
N PHE A 436 -17.06 1.34 -5.25
CA PHE A 436 -16.48 1.80 -3.98
C PHE A 436 -16.31 3.31 -3.94
N LEU A 437 -15.72 3.90 -4.98
CA LEU A 437 -15.54 5.35 -5.05
C LEU A 437 -16.86 6.11 -5.11
N GLN A 438 -17.86 5.60 -5.83
CA GLN A 438 -19.22 6.14 -5.81
C GLN A 438 -19.85 6.07 -4.42
N TRP A 439 -19.67 4.93 -3.73
CA TRP A 439 -20.14 4.76 -2.36
C TRP A 439 -19.48 5.81 -1.44
N CYS A 440 -18.17 6.01 -1.51
CA CYS A 440 -17.46 7.02 -0.74
C CYS A 440 -18.00 8.43 -1.01
N VAL A 441 -18.21 8.81 -2.27
CA VAL A 441 -18.82 10.12 -2.63
C VAL A 441 -20.19 10.29 -2.00
N SER A 442 -20.99 9.24 -1.91
CA SER A 442 -22.38 9.32 -1.43
C SER A 442 -22.53 9.17 0.07
N LYS A 443 -21.59 8.53 0.76
CA LYS A 443 -21.72 8.14 2.18
C LYS A 443 -20.72 8.81 3.11
N ASN A 444 -19.58 9.25 2.62
CA ASN A 444 -18.61 9.97 3.42
C ASN A 444 -19.08 11.41 3.61
N ALA A 445 -19.36 11.76 4.87
CA ALA A 445 -20.03 13.03 5.18
C ALA A 445 -19.07 14.24 5.16
N ILE A 446 -17.77 14.01 5.35
CA ILE A 446 -16.78 15.05 5.62
C ILE A 446 -15.88 15.28 4.42
N SER A 447 -15.27 14.20 3.92
CA SER A 447 -14.43 14.25 2.73
C SER A 447 -14.52 12.93 1.97
N LEU A 448 -14.08 12.93 0.71
CA LEU A 448 -14.09 11.73 -0.12
C LEU A 448 -13.41 10.52 0.55
N MET A 449 -12.31 10.74 1.24
CA MET A 449 -11.46 9.68 1.80
C MET A 449 -11.73 9.40 3.27
N GLN A 450 -12.53 10.24 3.94
CA GLN A 450 -12.84 10.04 5.33
C GLN A 450 -14.14 9.25 5.50
N ALA A 451 -14.01 8.07 6.07
CA ALA A 451 -15.17 7.26 6.42
C ALA A 451 -16.06 7.94 7.46
N THR A 452 -17.36 7.74 7.37
CA THR A 452 -18.28 8.12 8.44
C THR A 452 -17.95 7.33 9.71
N HIS A 453 -17.60 8.02 10.78
CA HIS A 453 -17.16 7.39 12.03
C HIS A 453 -18.26 6.59 12.74
N GLY A 454 -17.85 5.66 13.58
CA GLY A 454 -18.69 4.91 14.49
C GLY A 454 -19.54 3.83 13.83
N GLN A 455 -20.50 3.30 14.61
CA GLN A 455 -21.33 2.16 14.20
C GLN A 455 -22.18 2.43 12.94
N ARG A 456 -22.58 3.68 12.72
CA ARG A 456 -23.33 4.06 11.52
C ARG A 456 -22.50 3.85 10.26
N GLY A 457 -21.24 4.30 10.25
CA GLY A 457 -20.33 4.13 9.12
C GLY A 457 -20.02 2.67 8.83
N THR A 458 -19.69 1.90 9.86
CA THR A 458 -19.42 0.46 9.72
C THR A 458 -20.65 -0.32 9.23
N SER A 459 -21.86 0.04 9.70
CA SER A 459 -23.11 -0.59 9.24
C SER A 459 -23.38 -0.31 7.76
N LEU A 460 -23.22 0.94 7.31
CA LEU A 460 -23.37 1.31 5.90
C LEU A 460 -22.35 0.59 5.01
N PHE A 461 -21.09 0.48 5.50
CA PHE A 461 -20.04 -0.21 4.76
C PHE A 461 -20.30 -1.72 4.67
N LYS A 462 -20.77 -2.34 5.74
CA LYS A 462 -21.21 -3.75 5.75
C LYS A 462 -22.33 -4.00 4.72
N GLN A 463 -23.34 -3.13 4.65
CA GLN A 463 -24.40 -3.22 3.65
C GLN A 463 -23.84 -3.13 2.22
N PHE A 464 -22.88 -2.24 1.99
CA PHE A 464 -22.21 -2.12 0.71
C PHE A 464 -21.44 -3.40 0.34
N ILE A 465 -20.64 -3.96 1.26
CA ILE A 465 -19.94 -5.23 1.04
C ILE A 465 -20.94 -6.34 0.73
N SER A 466 -22.06 -6.43 1.46
CA SER A 466 -23.12 -7.40 1.20
C SER A 466 -23.69 -7.29 -0.22
N SER A 467 -23.84 -6.07 -0.73
CA SER A 467 -24.31 -5.85 -2.10
C SER A 467 -23.30 -6.34 -3.15
N LEU A 468 -21.99 -6.19 -2.87
CA LEU A 468 -20.92 -6.65 -3.77
C LEU A 468 -20.86 -8.18 -3.89
N CYS A 469 -21.27 -8.93 -2.86
CA CYS A 469 -21.31 -10.40 -2.91
C CYS A 469 -22.24 -10.93 -4.02
N LYS A 470 -23.13 -10.10 -4.54
CA LYS A 470 -24.06 -10.43 -5.64
C LYS A 470 -23.60 -9.89 -7.00
N ASN A 471 -22.42 -9.28 -7.10
CA ASN A 471 -21.92 -8.72 -8.35
C ASN A 471 -21.50 -9.85 -9.31
N GLU A 472 -22.31 -10.08 -10.35
CA GLU A 472 -22.12 -11.18 -11.31
C GLU A 472 -20.76 -11.11 -12.02
N ARG A 473 -20.29 -9.89 -12.37
CA ARG A 473 -18.97 -9.69 -12.98
C ARG A 473 -17.85 -10.16 -12.06
N MET A 474 -17.92 -9.81 -10.79
CA MET A 474 -16.94 -10.24 -9.79
C MET A 474 -16.98 -11.76 -9.62
N LEU A 475 -18.18 -12.34 -9.45
CA LEU A 475 -18.35 -13.79 -9.26
C LEU A 475 -17.84 -14.59 -10.46
N ALA A 476 -18.06 -14.12 -11.68
CA ALA A 476 -17.53 -14.75 -12.89
C ALA A 476 -15.99 -14.73 -12.92
N ASN A 477 -15.36 -13.62 -12.48
CA ASN A 477 -13.90 -13.53 -12.40
C ASN A 477 -13.33 -14.38 -11.26
N ILE A 478 -14.03 -14.49 -10.12
CA ILE A 478 -13.64 -15.39 -9.02
C ILE A 478 -13.56 -16.84 -9.54
N LYS A 479 -14.63 -17.33 -10.19
CA LYS A 479 -14.66 -18.69 -10.77
C LYS A 479 -13.50 -18.92 -11.75
N LEU A 480 -13.17 -17.92 -12.53
CA LEU A 480 -12.05 -17.97 -13.47
C LEU A 480 -10.72 -18.11 -12.72
N PHE A 481 -10.50 -17.32 -11.65
CA PHE A 481 -9.28 -17.41 -10.84
C PHE A 481 -9.20 -18.68 -10.01
N GLU A 482 -10.32 -19.29 -9.61
CA GLU A 482 -10.36 -20.59 -8.90
C GLU A 482 -9.80 -21.73 -9.77
N THR A 483 -9.96 -21.66 -11.09
CA THR A 483 -9.44 -22.65 -12.05
C THR A 483 -8.09 -22.29 -12.64
N PHE A 484 -7.59 -21.10 -12.34
CA PHE A 484 -6.36 -20.59 -12.94
C PHE A 484 -5.11 -21.22 -12.31
N GLU A 485 -4.22 -21.71 -13.16
CA GLU A 485 -2.87 -22.15 -12.81
C GLU A 485 -1.89 -20.99 -13.01
N ALA A 486 -1.59 -20.28 -11.93
CA ALA A 486 -0.64 -19.19 -11.97
C ALA A 486 0.82 -19.69 -11.97
N PRO A 487 1.77 -18.93 -12.54
CA PRO A 487 3.19 -19.19 -12.37
C PRO A 487 3.62 -19.23 -10.90
N GLU A 488 4.68 -19.97 -10.58
CA GLU A 488 5.15 -20.23 -9.20
C GLU A 488 5.37 -18.92 -8.40
N HIS A 489 6.01 -17.92 -9.00
CA HIS A 489 6.26 -16.64 -8.33
C HIS A 489 4.97 -15.89 -7.97
N MET A 490 3.89 -16.05 -8.76
CA MET A 490 2.57 -15.49 -8.43
C MET A 490 1.86 -16.31 -7.35
N HIS A 491 2.09 -17.62 -7.31
CA HIS A 491 1.57 -18.47 -6.26
C HIS A 491 2.24 -18.18 -4.92
N SER A 492 3.55 -17.97 -4.91
CA SER A 492 4.32 -17.79 -3.68
C SER A 492 4.18 -16.40 -3.05
N THR A 493 3.97 -15.34 -3.85
CA THR A 493 3.90 -13.98 -3.30
C THR A 493 2.60 -13.69 -2.57
N MET A 494 2.70 -13.00 -1.42
CA MET A 494 1.57 -12.43 -0.68
C MET A 494 1.53 -10.90 -0.79
N ARG A 495 2.09 -10.33 -1.86
CA ARG A 495 1.93 -8.90 -2.17
C ARG A 495 0.45 -8.55 -2.30
N MET A 496 0.10 -7.33 -1.90
CA MET A 496 -1.28 -6.83 -1.93
C MET A 496 -1.54 -5.91 -3.12
N THR A 497 -0.50 -5.35 -3.75
CA THR A 497 -0.60 -4.52 -4.96
C THR A 497 0.26 -5.07 -6.09
N ALA A 498 -0.16 -4.84 -7.32
CA ALA A 498 0.62 -5.18 -8.51
C ALA A 498 1.75 -4.16 -8.79
N TRP A 499 1.65 -2.96 -8.23
CA TRP A 499 2.54 -1.82 -8.50
C TRP A 499 3.34 -1.43 -7.25
N SER A 500 4.67 -1.30 -7.39
CA SER A 500 5.55 -0.81 -6.31
C SER A 500 6.84 -0.25 -6.87
#